data_0da74fb1113c0e90540c24267b593ff4
#
_entry.id   0da74fb1113c0e90540c24267b593ff4
#
_cell.length_a   1.000
_cell.length_b   1.000
_cell.length_c   1.000
_cell.angle_alpha   90.00
_cell.angle_beta   90.00
_cell.angle_gamma   90.00
#
_symmetry.space_group_name_H-M   'P 1'
#
loop_
_entity.id
_entity.type
_entity.pdbx_description
1 polymer ?
#
loop_
_entity_poly.entity_id
_entity_poly.type
_entity_poly.pdbx_seq_one_letter_code
_entity_poly.pdbx_strand_id
1 'polypeptide(L)'
;LNKKVSDKPGTVQSDANIKNLEAQRLQQIASLNEKQLEYRRQQQMYAQDATPRADLESAEAAYKTAQAQVKALDAQIESAKITRSTAQTNIGYTRIVAPTDGTVVAIVTEEGQTVNANQSAPTIVKIAKLQNMTIKAQVSEADIMKVEKGQQVYFTTLGDETKRYATLRQIEPAPDSISSESNSTTSSTTSSAVYYNALFDVPNTDGKLRIDMTAQVYIVLNSAKNALLVPSSALSSKQFSGQRKQGQSADKASSTPSAERKHQGNGVRLERLNLTPEQKQLIEQGKATLSVVRVLQADGTTKPTQILVGINNRVNAQVLAGLKQGDQVVIADSSENSAASANSGNNRRRSGPMGM
;
A
#
# COMPACT_ATOMS: atom_id res chain seq x y z
N LEU A 1 16.34 -20.51 35.04
CA LEU A 1 17.77 -20.88 35.11
C LEU A 1 18.62 -19.73 34.58
N ASN A 2 18.82 -18.70 35.45
CA ASN A 2 19.73 -17.58 35.18
C ASN A 2 21.17 -18.01 35.47
N LYS A 3 21.78 -18.80 34.59
CA LYS A 3 23.22 -18.98 34.62
C LYS A 3 23.86 -17.68 34.11
N LYS A 4 24.64 -17.02 35.00
CA LYS A 4 25.30 -15.74 34.69
C LYS A 4 26.01 -15.84 33.35
N VAL A 5 25.73 -14.90 32.44
CA VAL A 5 26.31 -14.80 31.09
C VAL A 5 27.85 -14.67 31.13
N SER A 6 28.43 -14.34 32.30
CA SER A 6 29.87 -14.18 32.52
C SER A 6 30.70 -15.48 32.49
N ASP A 7 30.07 -16.66 32.60
CA ASP A 7 30.80 -17.92 32.74
C ASP A 7 30.91 -18.77 31.46
N LYS A 8 30.73 -18.17 30.30
CA LYS A 8 30.93 -18.87 29.04
C LYS A 8 32.43 -18.96 28.70
N PRO A 9 32.93 -20.12 28.23
CA PRO A 9 34.37 -20.41 28.09
C PRO A 9 35.16 -19.36 27.29
N GLY A 10 34.58 -18.71 26.30
CA GLY A 10 35.24 -17.70 25.47
C GLY A 10 35.57 -16.38 26.19
N THR A 11 34.73 -15.95 27.13
CA THR A 11 35.01 -14.73 27.95
C THR A 11 36.00 -15.01 29.04
N VAL A 12 35.92 -16.18 29.68
CA VAL A 12 36.88 -16.60 30.73
C VAL A 12 38.30 -16.69 30.18
N GLN A 13 38.46 -17.26 28.97
CA GLN A 13 39.76 -17.34 28.31
C GLN A 13 40.31 -15.95 27.97
N SER A 14 39.46 -15.03 27.48
CA SER A 14 39.89 -13.64 27.20
C SER A 14 40.27 -12.89 28.42
N ASP A 15 39.55 -13.05 29.54
CA ASP A 15 39.89 -12.43 30.86
C ASP A 15 41.20 -12.98 31.41
N ALA A 16 41.48 -14.28 31.27
CA ALA A 16 42.76 -14.87 31.68
C ALA A 16 43.95 -14.28 30.87
N ASN A 17 43.77 -14.09 29.56
CA ASN A 17 44.76 -13.49 28.68
C ASN A 17 45.06 -12.04 29.07
N ILE A 18 44.03 -11.23 29.34
CA ILE A 18 44.20 -9.84 29.80
C ILE A 18 45.01 -9.79 31.09
N LYS A 19 44.67 -10.63 32.10
CA LYS A 19 45.41 -10.69 33.36
C LYS A 19 46.87 -11.08 33.17
N ASN A 20 47.18 -11.98 32.24
CA ASN A 20 48.55 -12.35 31.91
C ASN A 20 49.34 -11.16 31.35
N LEU A 21 48.75 -10.44 30.37
CA LEU A 21 49.36 -9.25 29.80
C LEU A 21 49.53 -8.11 30.80
N GLU A 22 48.57 -7.94 31.72
CA GLU A 22 48.69 -6.99 32.85
C GLU A 22 49.84 -7.35 33.79
N ALA A 23 50.05 -8.62 34.09
CA ALA A 23 51.20 -9.07 34.90
C ALA A 23 52.52 -8.80 34.18
N GLN A 24 52.61 -9.08 32.86
CA GLN A 24 53.78 -8.76 32.05
C GLN A 24 54.05 -7.24 32.01
N ARG A 25 52.98 -6.42 31.90
CA ARG A 25 53.08 -4.97 31.97
C ARG A 25 53.67 -4.48 33.28
N LEU A 26 53.23 -5.04 34.44
CA LEU A 26 53.77 -4.71 35.76
C LEU A 26 55.27 -5.02 35.83
N GLN A 27 55.71 -6.16 35.29
CA GLN A 27 57.12 -6.53 35.18
C GLN A 27 57.91 -5.49 34.35
N GLN A 28 57.38 -5.06 33.21
CA GLN A 28 58.05 -4.07 32.35
C GLN A 28 58.04 -2.68 32.98
N ILE A 29 57.05 -2.30 33.77
CA ILE A 29 57.05 -1.06 34.56
C ILE A 29 58.15 -1.07 35.61
N ALA A 30 58.41 -2.19 36.28
CA ALA A 30 59.54 -2.31 37.23
C ALA A 30 60.87 -2.11 36.52
N SER A 31 61.07 -2.73 35.33
CA SER A 31 62.27 -2.52 34.50
C SER A 31 62.37 -1.06 34.01
N LEU A 32 61.28 -0.43 33.60
CA LEU A 32 61.24 0.97 33.18
C LEU A 32 61.69 1.87 34.35
N ASN A 33 61.21 1.62 35.58
CA ASN A 33 61.61 2.39 36.75
C ASN A 33 63.13 2.24 37.06
N GLU A 34 63.67 1.01 36.89
CA GLU A 34 65.10 0.77 37.02
C GLU A 34 65.91 1.60 35.98
N LYS A 35 65.54 1.56 34.71
CA LYS A 35 66.19 2.32 33.65
C LYS A 35 66.01 3.81 33.80
N GLN A 36 64.90 4.28 34.33
CA GLN A 36 64.66 5.67 34.63
C GLN A 36 65.57 6.20 35.75
N LEU A 37 65.77 5.41 36.81
CA LEU A 37 66.66 5.77 37.86
C LEU A 37 68.14 5.82 37.43
N GLU A 38 68.54 4.85 36.57
CA GLU A 38 69.86 4.81 35.96
C GLU A 38 70.07 6.02 35.06
N TYR A 39 69.14 6.36 34.18
CA TYR A 39 69.24 7.55 33.32
C TYR A 39 69.34 8.84 34.18
N ARG A 40 68.57 8.99 35.26
CA ARG A 40 68.66 10.14 36.19
C ARG A 40 70.01 10.19 36.85
N ARG A 41 70.59 9.08 37.27
CA ARG A 41 71.94 9.01 37.90
C ARG A 41 72.99 9.45 36.88
N GLN A 42 73.00 8.93 35.67
CA GLN A 42 73.93 9.33 34.59
C GLN A 42 73.78 10.81 34.22
N GLN A 43 72.57 11.33 34.20
CA GLN A 43 72.28 12.74 33.94
C GLN A 43 72.92 13.65 35.06
N GLN A 44 72.85 13.26 36.35
CA GLN A 44 73.43 14.00 37.49
C GLN A 44 74.98 13.93 37.45
N MET A 45 75.53 12.78 37.11
CA MET A 45 77.01 12.62 36.99
C MET A 45 77.54 13.40 35.80
N TYR A 46 76.85 13.42 34.69
CA TYR A 46 77.24 14.22 33.51
C TYR A 46 77.20 15.71 33.75
N ALA A 47 76.24 16.19 34.53
CA ALA A 47 76.13 17.58 34.94
C ALA A 47 77.31 18.03 35.88
N GLN A 48 78.04 17.07 36.46
CA GLN A 48 79.22 17.26 37.27
C GLN A 48 80.53 16.88 36.55
N ASP A 49 80.48 16.72 35.23
CA ASP A 49 81.58 16.24 34.37
C ASP A 49 82.22 14.89 34.85
N ALA A 50 81.45 14.06 35.57
CA ALA A 50 81.94 12.82 36.19
C ALA A 50 81.68 11.56 35.27
N THR A 51 81.09 11.70 34.10
CA THR A 51 80.78 10.59 33.16
C THR A 51 80.90 11.07 31.73
N PRO A 52 81.29 10.18 30.79
CA PRO A 52 81.32 10.47 29.33
C PRO A 52 79.89 10.67 28.78
N ARG A 53 79.76 11.46 27.72
CA ARG A 53 78.48 11.69 27.02
C ARG A 53 77.88 10.41 26.44
N ALA A 54 78.71 9.48 26.01
CA ALA A 54 78.28 8.17 25.48
C ALA A 54 77.47 7.35 26.51
N ASP A 55 77.84 7.41 27.81
CA ASP A 55 77.13 6.68 28.86
C ASP A 55 75.78 7.31 29.13
N LEU A 56 75.64 8.63 29.08
CA LEU A 56 74.36 9.31 29.19
C LEU A 56 73.42 8.95 28.02
N GLU A 57 73.93 9.02 26.82
CA GLU A 57 73.17 8.65 25.57
C GLU A 57 72.73 7.18 25.62
N SER A 58 73.58 6.26 26.10
CA SER A 58 73.27 4.85 26.28
C SER A 58 72.12 4.65 27.30
N ALA A 59 72.21 5.32 28.45
CA ALA A 59 71.17 5.26 29.50
C ALA A 59 69.84 5.85 29.01
N GLU A 60 69.87 6.95 28.24
CA GLU A 60 68.69 7.54 27.62
C GLU A 60 68.03 6.59 26.61
N ALA A 61 68.84 5.93 25.74
CA ALA A 61 68.33 4.96 24.78
C ALA A 61 67.70 3.75 25.49
N ALA A 62 68.31 3.25 26.56
CA ALA A 62 67.76 2.16 27.37
C ALA A 62 66.42 2.53 28.03
N TYR A 63 66.33 3.76 28.57
CA TYR A 63 65.07 4.28 29.17
C TYR A 63 63.98 4.38 28.08
N LYS A 64 64.29 4.99 26.95
CA LYS A 64 63.32 5.12 25.82
C LYS A 64 62.85 3.76 25.30
N THR A 65 63.77 2.77 25.22
CA THR A 65 63.43 1.40 24.85
C THR A 65 62.47 0.76 25.84
N ALA A 66 62.78 0.84 27.13
CA ALA A 66 61.88 0.33 28.18
C ALA A 66 60.47 1.00 28.15
N GLN A 67 60.47 2.32 27.90
CA GLN A 67 59.22 3.07 27.74
C GLN A 67 58.39 2.57 26.54
N ALA A 68 59.06 2.30 25.39
CA ALA A 68 58.41 1.77 24.21
C ALA A 68 57.84 0.35 24.45
N GLN A 69 58.56 -0.50 25.23
CA GLN A 69 58.09 -1.83 25.64
C GLN A 69 56.82 -1.79 26.46
N VAL A 70 56.70 -0.87 27.41
CA VAL A 70 55.45 -0.69 28.20
C VAL A 70 54.31 -0.25 27.29
N LYS A 71 54.55 0.71 26.39
CA LYS A 71 53.51 1.15 25.42
C LYS A 71 53.10 0.03 24.51
N ALA A 72 54.00 -0.84 24.08
CA ALA A 72 53.67 -2.00 23.24
C ALA A 72 52.75 -2.99 24.01
N LEU A 73 52.99 -3.23 25.31
CA LEU A 73 52.12 -4.04 26.14
C LEU A 73 50.74 -3.38 26.37
N ASP A 74 50.71 -2.04 26.56
CA ASP A 74 49.46 -1.31 26.65
C ASP A 74 48.60 -1.50 25.41
N ALA A 75 49.17 -1.45 24.19
CA ALA A 75 48.49 -1.73 22.94
C ALA A 75 48.01 -3.18 22.85
N GLN A 76 48.80 -4.16 23.32
CA GLN A 76 48.38 -5.57 23.38
C GLN A 76 47.23 -5.80 24.33
N ILE A 77 47.23 -5.15 25.51
CA ILE A 77 46.12 -5.21 26.48
C ILE A 77 44.83 -4.65 25.82
N GLU A 78 44.94 -3.52 25.15
CA GLU A 78 43.78 -2.93 24.44
C GLU A 78 43.23 -3.85 23.34
N SER A 79 44.06 -4.47 22.54
CA SER A 79 43.68 -5.49 21.57
C SER A 79 42.98 -6.70 22.21
N ALA A 80 43.50 -7.16 23.37
CA ALA A 80 42.89 -8.25 24.14
C ALA A 80 41.51 -7.86 24.69
N LYS A 81 41.34 -6.61 25.13
CA LYS A 81 40.04 -6.06 25.59
C LYS A 81 39.03 -5.99 24.46
N ILE A 82 39.45 -5.59 23.25
CA ILE A 82 38.57 -5.61 22.03
C ILE A 82 38.13 -7.05 21.72
N THR A 83 39.07 -8.01 21.77
CA THR A 83 38.75 -9.43 21.57
C THR A 83 37.74 -9.94 22.58
N ARG A 84 37.88 -9.57 23.88
CA ARG A 84 36.90 -9.87 24.91
C ARG A 84 35.52 -9.27 24.60
N SER A 85 35.51 -7.99 24.22
CA SER A 85 34.24 -7.29 23.85
C SER A 85 33.53 -7.98 22.70
N THR A 86 34.29 -8.42 21.68
CA THR A 86 33.75 -9.20 20.55
C THR A 86 33.16 -10.53 21.01
N ALA A 87 33.89 -11.26 21.88
CA ALA A 87 33.37 -12.51 22.46
C ALA A 87 32.08 -12.28 23.27
N GLN A 88 32.01 -11.20 24.03
CA GLN A 88 30.83 -10.82 24.80
C GLN A 88 29.64 -10.47 23.89
N THR A 89 29.87 -9.75 22.80
CA THR A 89 28.85 -9.42 21.79
C THR A 89 28.32 -10.70 21.13
N ASN A 90 29.21 -11.61 20.75
CA ASN A 90 28.83 -12.90 20.17
C ASN A 90 27.96 -13.74 21.11
N ILE A 91 28.22 -13.68 22.42
CA ILE A 91 27.36 -14.30 23.42
C ILE A 91 26.00 -13.60 23.47
N GLY A 92 25.94 -12.27 23.32
CA GLY A 92 24.70 -11.52 23.23
C GLY A 92 23.80 -12.04 22.11
N TYR A 93 24.36 -12.35 20.96
CA TYR A 93 23.62 -12.89 19.80
C TYR A 93 23.04 -14.29 20.03
N THR A 94 23.53 -15.04 21.03
CA THR A 94 22.92 -16.32 21.38
C THR A 94 21.61 -16.20 22.17
N ARG A 95 21.29 -14.99 22.64
CA ARG A 95 20.02 -14.66 23.30
C ARG A 95 19.13 -13.88 22.37
N ILE A 96 18.21 -14.55 21.73
CA ILE A 96 17.23 -13.94 20.83
C ILE A 96 16.09 -13.40 21.68
N VAL A 97 15.82 -12.10 21.55
CA VAL A 97 14.74 -11.40 22.24
C VAL A 97 13.75 -10.83 21.22
N ALA A 98 12.49 -10.71 21.63
CA ALA A 98 11.47 -10.08 20.80
C ALA A 98 11.80 -8.59 20.62
N PRO A 99 11.76 -8.05 19.37
CA PRO A 99 12.03 -6.64 19.10
C PRO A 99 10.88 -5.72 19.51
N THR A 100 9.66 -6.26 19.67
CA THR A 100 8.45 -5.50 20.03
C THR A 100 7.56 -6.33 20.96
N ASP A 101 6.73 -5.63 21.73
CA ASP A 101 5.66 -6.26 22.50
C ASP A 101 4.53 -6.71 21.60
N GLY A 102 3.97 -7.88 21.87
CA GLY A 102 2.89 -8.44 21.07
C GLY A 102 2.51 -9.84 21.50
N THR A 103 1.58 -10.45 20.77
CA THR A 103 1.15 -11.84 20.96
C THR A 103 1.86 -12.73 19.95
N VAL A 104 2.37 -13.87 20.41
CA VAL A 104 2.94 -14.89 19.52
C VAL A 104 1.81 -15.53 18.72
N VAL A 105 1.89 -15.38 17.40
CA VAL A 105 0.86 -15.85 16.46
C VAL A 105 1.21 -17.21 15.90
N ALA A 106 2.49 -17.46 15.66
CA ALA A 106 2.98 -18.73 15.18
C ALA A 106 4.39 -18.99 15.72
N ILE A 107 4.64 -20.23 16.12
CA ILE A 107 5.96 -20.77 16.43
C ILE A 107 6.40 -21.54 15.19
N VAL A 108 7.48 -21.09 14.55
CA VAL A 108 7.98 -21.68 13.29
C VAL A 108 9.08 -22.70 13.57
N THR A 109 9.89 -22.45 14.61
CA THR A 109 11.01 -23.30 14.99
C THR A 109 10.75 -23.87 16.38
N GLU A 110 10.78 -25.20 16.50
CA GLU A 110 10.57 -25.92 17.75
C GLU A 110 11.85 -26.01 18.58
N GLU A 111 11.71 -26.27 19.87
CA GLU A 111 12.83 -26.50 20.77
C GLU A 111 13.62 -27.74 20.33
N GLY A 112 14.96 -27.64 20.30
CA GLY A 112 15.85 -28.70 19.83
C GLY A 112 16.16 -28.68 18.33
N GLN A 113 15.49 -27.86 17.54
CA GLN A 113 15.79 -27.72 16.12
C GLN A 113 17.02 -26.83 15.91
N THR A 114 17.96 -27.27 15.09
CA THR A 114 19.13 -26.47 14.72
C THR A 114 18.73 -25.42 13.70
N VAL A 115 18.97 -24.15 14.03
CA VAL A 115 18.80 -23.01 13.12
C VAL A 115 20.14 -22.59 12.55
N ASN A 116 20.26 -22.56 11.23
CA ASN A 116 21.46 -22.15 10.52
C ASN A 116 21.23 -20.79 9.84
N ALA A 117 21.98 -19.78 10.24
CA ALA A 117 21.88 -18.43 9.71
C ALA A 117 22.78 -18.16 8.48
N ASN A 118 23.50 -19.15 7.99
CA ASN A 118 24.51 -18.96 6.93
C ASN A 118 23.90 -18.68 5.55
N GLN A 119 22.66 -19.08 5.30
CA GLN A 119 22.00 -18.89 3.99
C GLN A 119 20.84 -17.91 4.03
N SER A 120 20.07 -17.87 5.12
CA SER A 120 18.99 -16.93 5.34
C SER A 120 18.71 -16.81 6.83
N ALA A 121 18.26 -15.64 7.29
CA ALA A 121 17.85 -15.46 8.67
C ALA A 121 16.62 -16.32 8.97
N PRO A 122 16.70 -17.34 9.85
CA PRO A 122 15.58 -18.22 10.14
C PRO A 122 14.52 -17.49 10.97
N THR A 123 13.25 -17.69 10.62
CA THR A 123 12.13 -17.20 11.43
C THR A 123 11.90 -18.16 12.60
N ILE A 124 11.98 -17.67 13.83
CA ILE A 124 11.76 -18.47 15.03
C ILE A 124 10.30 -18.40 15.46
N VAL A 125 9.77 -17.18 15.66
CA VAL A 125 8.38 -16.92 16.03
C VAL A 125 7.86 -15.73 15.24
N LYS A 126 6.56 -15.72 14.98
CA LYS A 126 5.84 -14.55 14.45
C LYS A 126 5.09 -13.89 15.59
N ILE A 127 5.33 -12.56 15.77
CA ILE A 127 4.71 -11.75 16.80
C ILE A 127 3.88 -10.68 16.12
N ALA A 128 2.65 -10.45 16.59
CA ALA A 128 1.77 -9.42 16.06
C ALA A 128 1.01 -8.68 17.16
N LYS A 129 0.64 -7.43 16.88
CA LYS A 129 -0.26 -6.63 17.69
C LYS A 129 -1.68 -6.83 17.22
N LEU A 130 -2.48 -7.61 17.96
CA LEU A 130 -3.84 -7.98 17.56
C LEU A 130 -4.90 -6.92 17.87
N GLN A 131 -4.54 -5.83 18.55
CA GLN A 131 -5.48 -4.76 18.91
C GLN A 131 -5.93 -3.93 17.72
N ASN A 132 -5.03 -3.72 16.74
CA ASN A 132 -5.32 -3.02 15.50
C ASN A 132 -5.00 -3.96 14.33
N MET A 133 -6.00 -4.17 13.48
CA MET A 133 -5.84 -4.99 12.29
C MET A 133 -5.80 -4.10 11.05
N THR A 134 -4.83 -4.33 10.18
CA THR A 134 -4.77 -3.67 8.88
C THR A 134 -5.39 -4.60 7.84
N ILE A 135 -6.41 -4.10 7.15
CA ILE A 135 -7.04 -4.83 6.05
C ILE A 135 -6.43 -4.35 4.74
N LYS A 136 -6.01 -5.31 3.90
CA LYS A 136 -5.55 -5.09 2.54
C LYS A 136 -6.68 -5.41 1.57
N ALA A 137 -7.28 -4.39 0.96
CA ALA A 137 -8.29 -4.57 -0.06
C ALA A 137 -7.64 -4.52 -1.44
N GLN A 138 -7.80 -5.57 -2.23
CA GLN A 138 -7.31 -5.63 -3.60
C GLN A 138 -8.29 -4.89 -4.52
N VAL A 139 -7.81 -3.84 -5.17
CA VAL A 139 -8.55 -3.00 -6.10
C VAL A 139 -7.97 -3.19 -7.50
N SER A 140 -8.84 -3.38 -8.49
CA SER A 140 -8.41 -3.53 -9.89
C SER A 140 -7.79 -2.24 -10.41
N GLU A 141 -6.85 -2.36 -11.36
CA GLU A 141 -6.22 -1.22 -12.06
C GLU A 141 -7.25 -0.26 -12.66
N ALA A 142 -8.37 -0.77 -13.17
CA ALA A 142 -9.42 0.05 -13.77
C ALA A 142 -10.16 0.96 -12.78
N ASP A 143 -10.20 0.57 -11.50
CA ASP A 143 -10.95 1.28 -10.47
C ASP A 143 -10.08 2.08 -9.52
N ILE A 144 -8.78 1.77 -9.44
CA ILE A 144 -7.85 2.44 -8.52
C ILE A 144 -7.77 3.96 -8.74
N MET A 145 -7.95 4.41 -9.98
CA MET A 145 -7.95 5.83 -10.34
C MET A 145 -9.10 6.63 -9.71
N LYS A 146 -10.15 5.93 -9.22
CA LYS A 146 -11.32 6.54 -8.58
C LYS A 146 -11.23 6.53 -7.07
N VAL A 147 -10.24 5.81 -6.52
CA VAL A 147 -10.06 5.62 -5.09
C VAL A 147 -9.09 6.65 -4.56
N GLU A 148 -9.48 7.35 -3.50
CA GLU A 148 -8.68 8.39 -2.87
C GLU A 148 -8.50 8.11 -1.37
N LYS A 149 -7.38 8.58 -0.82
CA LYS A 149 -7.12 8.55 0.62
C LYS A 149 -8.20 9.30 1.39
N GLY A 150 -8.66 8.72 2.51
CA GLY A 150 -9.68 9.33 3.36
C GLY A 150 -11.13 8.98 2.99
N GLN A 151 -11.35 8.24 1.91
CA GLN A 151 -12.68 7.74 1.58
C GLN A 151 -13.21 6.78 2.65
N GLN A 152 -14.51 6.81 2.86
CA GLN A 152 -15.19 5.86 3.75
C GLN A 152 -15.21 4.48 3.12
N VAL A 153 -14.88 3.48 3.92
CA VAL A 153 -14.98 2.07 3.54
C VAL A 153 -15.84 1.34 4.57
N TYR A 154 -16.54 0.34 4.13
CA TYR A 154 -17.14 -0.63 5.04
C TYR A 154 -16.83 -2.04 4.55
N PHE A 155 -16.73 -2.96 5.48
CA PHE A 155 -16.43 -4.33 5.16
C PHE A 155 -17.28 -5.30 5.98
N THR A 156 -17.42 -6.49 5.46
CA THR A 156 -18.03 -7.64 6.12
C THR A 156 -17.02 -8.78 6.11
N THR A 157 -17.00 -9.59 7.15
CA THR A 157 -16.17 -10.80 7.19
C THR A 157 -16.99 -12.01 6.77
N LEU A 158 -16.34 -13.02 6.23
CA LEU A 158 -17.02 -14.26 5.87
C LEU A 158 -17.63 -14.90 7.12
N GLY A 159 -18.96 -15.01 7.16
CA GLY A 159 -19.71 -15.54 8.31
C GLY A 159 -20.25 -14.47 9.30
N ASP A 160 -19.92 -13.19 9.11
CA ASP A 160 -20.55 -12.08 9.86
C ASP A 160 -20.93 -10.96 8.88
N GLU A 161 -22.23 -10.78 8.65
CA GLU A 161 -22.77 -9.75 7.75
C GLU A 161 -22.78 -8.35 8.37
N THR A 162 -22.32 -8.22 9.61
CA THR A 162 -22.28 -6.92 10.31
C THR A 162 -21.32 -5.98 9.57
N LYS A 163 -21.85 -4.85 9.10
CA LYS A 163 -21.05 -3.82 8.44
C LYS A 163 -20.20 -3.09 9.45
N ARG A 164 -18.89 -3.16 9.26
CA ARG A 164 -17.92 -2.41 10.04
C ARG A 164 -17.35 -1.29 9.18
N TYR A 165 -17.35 -0.06 9.71
CA TYR A 165 -16.94 1.14 9.00
C TYR A 165 -15.52 1.52 9.37
N ALA A 166 -14.76 1.98 8.37
CA ALA A 166 -13.41 2.48 8.52
C ALA A 166 -13.13 3.60 7.50
N THR A 167 -11.95 4.16 7.54
CA THR A 167 -11.47 5.14 6.57
C THR A 167 -10.21 4.64 5.89
N LEU A 168 -10.12 4.85 4.59
CA LEU A 168 -8.97 4.47 3.79
C LEU A 168 -7.75 5.28 4.22
N ARG A 169 -6.71 4.59 4.72
CA ARG A 169 -5.48 5.23 5.18
C ARG A 169 -4.53 5.54 4.02
N GLN A 170 -4.34 4.56 3.15
CA GLN A 170 -3.33 4.63 2.10
C GLN A 170 -3.66 3.68 0.96
N ILE A 171 -3.21 4.04 -0.23
CA ILE A 171 -3.19 3.18 -1.42
C ILE A 171 -1.72 2.91 -1.72
N GLU A 172 -1.35 1.65 -1.88
CA GLU A 172 0.01 1.29 -2.28
C GLU A 172 0.25 1.72 -3.73
N PRO A 173 1.36 2.42 -4.01
CA PRO A 173 1.65 2.92 -5.36
C PRO A 173 2.06 1.81 -6.33
N ALA A 174 2.40 0.64 -5.82
CA ALA A 174 2.85 -0.51 -6.59
C ALA A 174 1.92 -1.71 -6.39
N PRO A 175 1.69 -2.52 -7.42
CA PRO A 175 0.94 -3.75 -7.29
C PRO A 175 1.75 -4.83 -6.55
N ASP A 176 1.06 -5.78 -5.92
CA ASP A 176 1.68 -6.89 -5.19
C ASP A 176 2.63 -7.75 -6.05
N SER A 177 2.42 -7.78 -7.37
CA SER A 177 3.25 -8.53 -8.31
C SER A 177 4.71 -8.10 -8.30
N ILE A 178 5.02 -6.82 -8.05
CA ILE A 178 6.41 -6.31 -8.00
C ILE A 178 7.19 -6.92 -6.83
N SER A 179 6.55 -7.15 -5.69
CA SER A 179 7.23 -7.74 -4.52
C SER A 179 7.44 -9.24 -4.63
N SER A 180 6.68 -9.93 -5.49
CA SER A 180 6.76 -11.37 -5.70
C SER A 180 7.72 -11.78 -6.83
N GLU A 181 8.13 -10.87 -7.70
CA GLU A 181 9.06 -11.15 -8.82
C GLU A 181 10.48 -11.52 -8.39
N SER A 182 10.86 -11.26 -7.13
CA SER A 182 12.23 -11.54 -6.66
C SER A 182 12.57 -13.02 -6.51
N ASN A 183 11.63 -13.97 -6.67
CA ASN A 183 11.88 -15.39 -6.37
C ASN A 183 11.35 -16.41 -7.38
N SER A 184 10.78 -16.01 -8.51
CA SER A 184 10.28 -16.99 -9.49
C SER A 184 10.88 -16.78 -10.88
N THR A 185 11.88 -17.59 -11.21
CA THR A 185 12.50 -17.77 -12.55
C THR A 185 11.58 -18.55 -13.51
N THR A 186 10.28 -18.56 -13.30
CA THR A 186 9.36 -19.25 -14.20
C THR A 186 8.41 -18.22 -14.80
N SER A 187 8.76 -17.74 -15.98
CA SER A 187 7.93 -16.92 -16.84
C SER A 187 6.74 -17.74 -17.34
N SER A 188 5.65 -17.76 -16.60
CA SER A 188 4.34 -18.12 -17.13
C SER A 188 3.70 -16.86 -17.69
N THR A 189 3.61 -16.77 -19.02
CA THR A 189 2.90 -15.76 -19.81
C THR A 189 1.38 -15.89 -19.67
N THR A 190 0.86 -15.87 -18.46
CA THR A 190 -0.56 -15.62 -18.21
C THR A 190 -0.66 -14.17 -17.75
N SER A 191 -1.35 -13.35 -18.56
CA SER A 191 -1.69 -11.97 -18.19
C SER A 191 -2.55 -12.02 -16.92
N SER A 192 -1.92 -11.99 -15.75
CA SER A 192 -2.65 -11.89 -14.50
C SER A 192 -3.16 -10.46 -14.36
N ALA A 193 -4.42 -10.32 -13.94
CA ALA A 193 -4.99 -9.01 -13.66
C ALA A 193 -4.15 -8.30 -12.60
N VAL A 194 -3.88 -7.01 -12.83
CA VAL A 194 -3.09 -6.18 -11.90
C VAL A 194 -4.01 -5.65 -10.81
N TYR A 195 -3.63 -5.88 -9.56
CA TYR A 195 -4.34 -5.40 -8.38
C TYR A 195 -3.44 -4.50 -7.53
N TYR A 196 -4.00 -3.42 -7.04
CA TYR A 196 -3.37 -2.50 -6.10
C TYR A 196 -3.97 -2.68 -4.70
N ASN A 197 -3.17 -2.51 -3.67
CA ASN A 197 -3.64 -2.65 -2.30
C ASN A 197 -4.13 -1.31 -1.74
N ALA A 198 -5.35 -1.29 -1.30
CA ALA A 198 -5.93 -0.22 -0.49
C ALA A 198 -5.90 -0.65 0.99
N LEU A 199 -5.21 0.12 1.83
CA LEU A 199 -4.96 -0.20 3.22
C LEU A 199 -5.82 0.64 4.15
N PHE A 200 -6.45 0.00 5.13
CA PHE A 200 -7.15 0.69 6.21
C PHE A 200 -7.04 -0.08 7.52
N ASP A 201 -7.03 0.66 8.62
CA ASP A 201 -6.87 0.11 9.95
C ASP A 201 -8.21 0.03 10.67
N VAL A 202 -8.40 -1.05 11.39
CA VAL A 202 -9.63 -1.33 12.14
C VAL A 202 -9.26 -1.73 13.55
N PRO A 203 -9.85 -1.11 14.58
CA PRO A 203 -9.69 -1.54 15.96
C PRO A 203 -10.36 -2.92 16.15
N ASN A 204 -9.63 -3.83 16.78
CA ASN A 204 -10.10 -5.18 17.09
C ASN A 204 -10.38 -5.32 18.60
N THR A 205 -11.27 -4.50 19.10
CA THR A 205 -11.63 -4.51 20.55
C THR A 205 -12.31 -5.79 20.98
N ASP A 206 -13.06 -6.42 20.06
CA ASP A 206 -13.80 -7.65 20.31
C ASP A 206 -12.93 -8.91 20.20
N GLY A 207 -11.68 -8.80 19.72
CA GLY A 207 -10.78 -9.93 19.46
C GLY A 207 -11.28 -10.94 18.42
N LYS A 208 -12.34 -10.60 17.67
CA LYS A 208 -12.95 -11.49 16.68
C LYS A 208 -12.18 -11.52 15.35
N LEU A 209 -11.51 -10.43 15.00
CA LEU A 209 -10.69 -10.38 13.78
C LEU A 209 -9.37 -11.13 14.02
N ARG A 210 -9.06 -12.04 13.11
CA ARG A 210 -7.83 -12.83 13.14
C ARG A 210 -6.99 -12.53 11.91
N ILE A 211 -5.71 -12.87 11.99
CA ILE A 211 -4.78 -12.75 10.87
C ILE A 211 -5.22 -13.71 9.75
N ASP A 212 -5.02 -13.31 8.51
CA ASP A 212 -5.37 -14.05 7.29
C ASP A 212 -6.87 -14.37 7.12
N MET A 213 -7.76 -13.61 7.80
CA MET A 213 -9.19 -13.67 7.52
C MET A 213 -9.54 -12.96 6.22
N THR A 214 -10.44 -13.57 5.45
CA THR A 214 -11.00 -12.95 4.24
C THR A 214 -12.13 -11.99 4.62
N ALA A 215 -12.11 -10.79 4.03
CA ALA A 215 -13.13 -9.79 4.20
C ALA A 215 -13.60 -9.27 2.83
N GLN A 216 -14.88 -8.99 2.70
CA GLN A 216 -15.44 -8.31 1.54
C GLN A 216 -15.50 -6.82 1.83
N VAL A 217 -14.79 -6.03 1.03
CA VAL A 217 -14.60 -4.59 1.25
C VAL A 217 -15.37 -3.80 0.20
N TYR A 218 -16.06 -2.76 0.66
CA TYR A 218 -16.79 -1.80 -0.17
C TYR A 218 -16.23 -0.40 0.06
N ILE A 219 -15.69 0.20 -0.98
CA ILE A 219 -15.15 1.56 -0.96
C ILE A 219 -16.24 2.51 -1.45
N VAL A 220 -16.58 3.51 -0.66
CA VAL A 220 -17.60 4.50 -1.00
C VAL A 220 -16.96 5.59 -1.83
N LEU A 221 -17.15 5.55 -3.14
CA LEU A 221 -16.59 6.55 -4.06
C LEU A 221 -17.30 7.90 -3.94
N ASN A 222 -18.62 7.87 -3.88
CA ASN A 222 -19.46 9.06 -3.77
C ASN A 222 -20.65 8.80 -2.85
N SER A 223 -21.03 9.79 -2.06
CA SER A 223 -22.22 9.74 -1.22
C SER A 223 -22.97 11.07 -1.29
N ALA A 224 -24.29 10.99 -1.27
CA ALA A 224 -25.15 12.17 -1.16
C ALA A 224 -26.14 11.97 -0.02
N LYS A 225 -26.25 12.96 0.89
CA LYS A 225 -27.23 12.96 1.98
C LYS A 225 -28.43 13.79 1.56
N ASN A 226 -29.63 13.36 1.95
CA ASN A 226 -30.90 14.06 1.69
C ASN A 226 -31.16 14.31 0.19
N ALA A 227 -30.77 13.36 -0.68
CA ALA A 227 -30.92 13.47 -2.11
C ALA A 227 -32.29 12.99 -2.59
N LEU A 228 -32.91 13.69 -3.56
CA LEU A 228 -34.09 13.20 -4.26
C LEU A 228 -33.67 12.04 -5.16
N LEU A 229 -34.34 10.90 -5.03
CA LEU A 229 -34.00 9.68 -5.75
C LEU A 229 -35.09 9.33 -6.75
N VAL A 230 -34.65 8.84 -7.92
CA VAL A 230 -35.52 8.27 -8.95
C VAL A 230 -34.95 6.90 -9.34
N PRO A 231 -35.78 5.87 -9.56
CA PRO A 231 -35.31 4.59 -10.06
C PRO A 231 -34.57 4.75 -11.40
N SER A 232 -33.41 4.11 -11.55
CA SER A 232 -32.62 4.21 -12.79
C SER A 232 -33.38 3.70 -14.02
N SER A 233 -34.32 2.77 -13.82
CA SER A 233 -35.21 2.25 -14.90
C SER A 233 -36.14 3.30 -15.46
N ALA A 234 -36.43 4.39 -14.75
CA ALA A 234 -37.24 5.50 -15.25
C ALA A 234 -36.45 6.48 -16.13
N LEU A 235 -35.11 6.36 -16.12
CA LEU A 235 -34.25 7.22 -16.92
C LEU A 235 -34.25 6.75 -18.37
N SER A 236 -34.75 7.56 -19.28
CA SER A 236 -34.69 7.29 -20.71
C SER A 236 -33.29 7.61 -21.23
N SER A 237 -32.54 6.61 -21.66
CA SER A 237 -31.18 6.73 -22.21
C SER A 237 -31.12 7.18 -23.67
N LYS A 238 -32.06 7.99 -24.13
CA LYS A 238 -31.86 8.64 -25.41
C LYS A 238 -30.77 9.68 -25.25
N GLN A 239 -29.55 9.22 -25.50
CA GLN A 239 -28.37 10.06 -25.68
C GLN A 239 -28.70 11.11 -26.75
N PHE A 240 -28.91 12.34 -26.33
CA PHE A 240 -28.87 13.49 -27.25
C PHE A 240 -27.40 13.71 -27.67
N SER A 241 -26.91 12.85 -28.53
CA SER A 241 -25.71 13.13 -29.31
C SER A 241 -26.07 14.25 -30.27
N GLY A 242 -25.80 15.47 -29.84
CA GLY A 242 -25.75 16.63 -30.73
C GLY A 242 -24.63 16.40 -31.73
N GLN A 243 -24.97 15.72 -32.82
CA GLN A 243 -24.08 15.53 -33.96
C GLN A 243 -23.90 16.91 -34.62
N ARG A 244 -22.87 17.64 -34.20
CA ARG A 244 -22.31 18.71 -35.01
C ARG A 244 -21.85 18.08 -36.33
N LYS A 245 -22.66 18.17 -37.35
CA LYS A 245 -22.23 17.97 -38.74
C LYS A 245 -21.19 19.06 -39.03
N GLN A 246 -19.93 18.70 -38.99
CA GLN A 246 -18.82 19.44 -39.52
C GLN A 246 -18.97 19.37 -41.04
N GLY A 247 -19.26 20.50 -41.66
CA GLY A 247 -19.39 20.59 -43.10
C GLY A 247 -18.09 20.23 -43.82
N GLN A 248 -18.18 19.34 -44.72
CA GLN A 248 -17.16 19.13 -45.73
C GLN A 248 -17.79 19.50 -47.06
N SER A 249 -17.34 20.63 -47.58
CA SER A 249 -17.63 21.15 -48.92
C SER A 249 -16.93 20.29 -49.95
N ALA A 250 -17.68 19.80 -50.96
CA ALA A 250 -17.15 19.69 -52.33
C ALA A 250 -18.28 19.37 -53.30
N ASP A 251 -18.57 20.36 -54.15
CA ASP A 251 -18.95 20.35 -55.58
C ASP A 251 -19.68 19.16 -56.23
N LYS A 252 -20.81 19.41 -56.75
CA LYS A 252 -21.23 19.57 -58.14
C LYS A 252 -22.71 19.27 -58.38
N ALA A 253 -23.35 20.29 -58.90
CA ALA A 253 -24.47 20.36 -59.82
C ALA A 253 -25.17 19.09 -60.26
N SER A 254 -26.52 19.05 -60.07
CA SER A 254 -27.49 18.83 -61.15
C SER A 254 -28.93 19.00 -60.63
N SER A 255 -29.69 19.79 -61.35
CA SER A 255 -31.08 20.12 -61.28
C SER A 255 -32.08 18.95 -61.20
N THR A 256 -33.11 19.07 -60.37
CA THR A 256 -34.52 19.14 -60.72
C THR A 256 -35.43 19.18 -59.48
N PRO A 257 -36.55 19.89 -59.48
CA PRO A 257 -37.36 20.09 -58.27
C PRO A 257 -38.48 19.02 -58.20
N SER A 258 -38.67 18.45 -57.05
CA SER A 258 -39.90 17.67 -56.78
C SER A 258 -40.24 17.64 -55.29
N ALA A 259 -41.38 18.25 -55.04
CA ALA A 259 -42.35 17.96 -53.99
C ALA A 259 -41.88 18.06 -52.50
N GLU A 260 -42.34 19.12 -51.88
CA GLU A 260 -42.56 19.25 -50.45
C GLU A 260 -43.25 18.01 -49.85
N ARG A 261 -42.49 17.18 -49.14
CA ARG A 261 -43.05 16.35 -48.07
C ARG A 261 -42.82 17.04 -46.77
N LYS A 262 -43.83 17.74 -46.28
CA LYS A 262 -43.97 18.15 -44.90
C LYS A 262 -43.88 16.90 -44.02
N HIS A 263 -42.69 16.59 -43.51
CA HIS A 263 -42.57 15.72 -42.34
C HIS A 263 -43.06 16.53 -41.14
N GLN A 264 -44.34 16.35 -40.82
CA GLN A 264 -44.91 16.73 -39.53
C GLN A 264 -44.32 15.79 -38.47
N GLY A 265 -43.09 16.09 -38.05
CA GLY A 265 -42.49 15.51 -36.87
C GLY A 265 -43.20 16.10 -35.68
N ASN A 266 -44.11 15.32 -35.07
CA ASN A 266 -44.72 15.63 -33.78
C ASN A 266 -43.63 15.53 -32.69
N GLY A 267 -42.65 16.40 -32.75
CA GLY A 267 -41.57 16.52 -31.75
C GLY A 267 -42.14 17.19 -30.52
N VAL A 268 -42.46 16.40 -29.52
CA VAL A 268 -42.74 16.91 -28.19
C VAL A 268 -41.57 17.80 -27.79
N ARG A 269 -41.85 19.09 -27.70
CA ARG A 269 -40.87 20.13 -27.36
C ARG A 269 -40.47 19.92 -25.91
N LEU A 270 -39.29 19.32 -25.67
CA LEU A 270 -38.73 19.16 -24.34
C LEU A 270 -38.50 20.57 -23.76
N GLU A 271 -39.07 20.81 -22.61
CA GLU A 271 -38.82 22.03 -21.83
C GLU A 271 -37.36 21.98 -21.35
N ARG A 272 -36.55 22.94 -21.81
CA ARG A 272 -35.13 22.97 -21.46
C ARG A 272 -34.99 23.38 -20.00
N LEU A 273 -34.26 22.57 -19.24
CA LEU A 273 -33.96 22.88 -17.85
C LEU A 273 -33.05 24.12 -17.77
N ASN A 274 -33.46 25.11 -16.99
CA ASN A 274 -32.62 26.29 -16.70
C ASN A 274 -31.57 25.86 -15.67
N LEU A 275 -30.36 25.59 -16.15
CA LEU A 275 -29.23 25.15 -15.33
C LEU A 275 -28.51 26.36 -14.73
N THR A 276 -28.23 26.30 -13.45
CA THR A 276 -27.35 27.25 -12.79
C THR A 276 -25.90 27.13 -13.28
N PRO A 277 -25.05 28.15 -13.14
CA PRO A 277 -23.64 28.06 -13.54
C PRO A 277 -22.90 26.90 -12.89
N GLU A 278 -23.19 26.61 -11.64
CA GLU A 278 -22.62 25.50 -10.87
C GLU A 278 -23.01 24.13 -11.46
N GLN A 279 -24.29 23.97 -11.86
CA GLN A 279 -24.79 22.75 -12.46
C GLN A 279 -24.18 22.50 -13.84
N LYS A 280 -23.86 23.56 -14.61
CA LYS A 280 -23.13 23.44 -15.88
C LYS A 280 -21.71 22.95 -15.65
N GLN A 281 -21.01 23.46 -14.62
CA GLN A 281 -19.67 22.99 -14.25
C GLN A 281 -19.66 21.51 -13.85
N LEU A 282 -20.68 21.03 -13.14
CA LEU A 282 -20.79 19.60 -12.79
C LEU A 282 -20.94 18.71 -14.03
N ILE A 283 -21.63 19.21 -15.06
CA ILE A 283 -21.75 18.48 -16.34
C ILE A 283 -20.40 18.46 -17.08
N GLU A 284 -19.69 19.59 -17.13
CA GLU A 284 -18.36 19.69 -17.75
C GLU A 284 -17.33 18.81 -17.05
N GLN A 285 -17.41 18.68 -15.74
CA GLN A 285 -16.57 17.78 -14.94
C GLN A 285 -16.99 16.31 -15.03
N GLY A 286 -18.05 15.99 -15.76
CA GLY A 286 -18.55 14.61 -15.86
C GLY A 286 -19.22 14.08 -14.57
N LYS A 287 -19.46 14.95 -13.58
CA LYS A 287 -20.09 14.58 -12.29
C LYS A 287 -21.60 14.57 -12.33
N ALA A 288 -22.21 15.16 -13.36
CA ALA A 288 -23.64 15.14 -13.57
C ALA A 288 -23.97 14.92 -15.06
N THR A 289 -25.11 14.27 -15.32
CA THR A 289 -25.56 13.92 -16.67
C THR A 289 -27.00 14.37 -16.89
N LEU A 290 -27.31 14.92 -18.04
CA LEU A 290 -28.69 15.24 -18.41
C LEU A 290 -29.42 13.97 -18.88
N SER A 291 -30.59 13.75 -18.28
CA SER A 291 -31.49 12.63 -18.64
C SER A 291 -32.92 13.12 -18.78
N VAL A 292 -33.77 12.32 -19.39
CA VAL A 292 -35.18 12.62 -19.54
C VAL A 292 -35.99 11.58 -18.78
N VAL A 293 -36.99 12.04 -18.07
CA VAL A 293 -37.92 11.23 -17.27
C VAL A 293 -39.33 11.58 -17.66
N ARG A 294 -40.24 10.61 -17.71
CA ARG A 294 -41.69 10.83 -17.95
C ARG A 294 -42.37 11.02 -16.58
N VAL A 295 -42.90 12.22 -16.37
CA VAL A 295 -43.66 12.59 -15.16
C VAL A 295 -45.15 12.48 -15.46
N LEU A 296 -45.88 11.80 -14.57
CA LEU A 296 -47.32 11.69 -14.65
C LEU A 296 -47.94 13.00 -14.14
N GLN A 297 -48.77 13.65 -14.98
CA GLN A 297 -49.50 14.85 -14.58
C GLN A 297 -50.88 14.48 -13.94
N ALA A 298 -51.49 15.42 -13.26
CA ALA A 298 -52.75 15.23 -12.55
C ALA A 298 -53.94 14.88 -13.52
N ASP A 299 -53.77 15.18 -14.81
CA ASP A 299 -54.70 14.83 -15.91
C ASP A 299 -54.48 13.44 -16.51
N GLY A 300 -53.60 12.65 -15.90
CA GLY A 300 -53.27 11.28 -16.38
C GLY A 300 -52.34 11.25 -17.60
N THR A 301 -51.89 12.40 -18.10
CA THR A 301 -50.95 12.45 -19.24
C THR A 301 -49.50 12.37 -18.76
N THR A 302 -48.62 11.83 -19.60
CA THR A 302 -47.19 11.77 -19.26
C THR A 302 -46.43 12.88 -19.98
N LYS A 303 -45.73 13.74 -19.23
CA LYS A 303 -44.87 14.80 -19.75
C LYS A 303 -43.41 14.42 -19.67
N PRO A 304 -42.66 14.40 -20.78
CA PRO A 304 -41.23 14.17 -20.74
C PRO A 304 -40.54 15.44 -20.17
N THR A 305 -39.87 15.28 -19.02
CA THR A 305 -39.19 16.35 -18.30
C THR A 305 -37.69 16.10 -18.33
N GLN A 306 -36.90 17.12 -18.63
CA GLN A 306 -35.45 17.04 -18.58
C GLN A 306 -34.99 17.21 -17.13
N ILE A 307 -34.14 16.31 -16.67
CA ILE A 307 -33.59 16.31 -15.31
C ILE A 307 -32.06 16.28 -15.33
N LEU A 308 -31.46 16.82 -14.30
CA LEU A 308 -30.04 16.69 -14.04
C LEU A 308 -29.82 15.57 -13.04
N VAL A 309 -29.13 14.53 -13.46
CA VAL A 309 -28.77 13.35 -12.68
C VAL A 309 -27.34 13.48 -12.18
N GLY A 310 -27.12 13.32 -10.89
CA GLY A 310 -25.80 13.26 -10.26
C GLY A 310 -25.33 11.82 -10.13
N ILE A 311 -25.28 11.31 -8.89
CA ILE A 311 -24.82 9.95 -8.59
C ILE A 311 -25.87 8.95 -9.05
N ASN A 312 -25.43 7.93 -9.81
CA ASN A 312 -26.26 6.83 -10.25
C ASN A 312 -25.60 5.49 -9.90
N ASN A 313 -26.30 4.68 -9.11
CA ASN A 313 -25.84 3.37 -8.65
C ASN A 313 -26.49 2.20 -9.41
N ARG A 314 -27.08 2.45 -10.60
CA ARG A 314 -27.82 1.50 -11.45
C ARG A 314 -29.17 1.05 -10.90
N VAL A 315 -29.45 1.26 -9.63
CA VAL A 315 -30.78 1.02 -9.00
C VAL A 315 -31.50 2.33 -8.83
N ASN A 316 -30.86 3.30 -8.23
CA ASN A 316 -31.37 4.64 -7.99
C ASN A 316 -30.43 5.70 -8.55
N ALA A 317 -31.00 6.77 -9.05
CA ALA A 317 -30.27 7.93 -9.52
C ALA A 317 -30.65 9.17 -8.69
N GLN A 318 -29.65 9.96 -8.32
CA GLN A 318 -29.83 11.22 -7.62
C GLN A 318 -30.28 12.27 -8.62
N VAL A 319 -31.35 13.00 -8.30
CA VAL A 319 -31.82 14.14 -9.07
C VAL A 319 -31.33 15.43 -8.40
N LEU A 320 -30.53 16.21 -9.15
CA LEU A 320 -30.01 17.50 -8.74
C LEU A 320 -30.92 18.65 -9.13
N ALA A 321 -31.67 18.52 -10.23
CA ALA A 321 -32.64 19.51 -10.68
C ALA A 321 -33.65 18.88 -11.67
N GLY A 322 -34.84 19.52 -11.76
CA GLY A 322 -35.85 19.14 -12.76
C GLY A 322 -37.06 18.37 -12.21
N LEU A 323 -37.01 17.88 -10.98
CA LEU A 323 -38.15 17.23 -10.30
C LEU A 323 -38.33 17.80 -8.90
N LYS A 324 -39.55 17.67 -8.38
CA LYS A 324 -39.92 18.00 -7.00
C LYS A 324 -40.27 16.74 -6.22
N GLN A 325 -40.18 16.83 -4.92
CA GLN A 325 -40.61 15.74 -4.04
C GLN A 325 -42.13 15.53 -4.19
N GLY A 326 -42.52 14.27 -4.47
CA GLY A 326 -43.92 13.91 -4.70
C GLY A 326 -44.28 13.73 -6.18
N ASP A 327 -43.43 14.12 -7.15
CA ASP A 327 -43.68 13.88 -8.56
C ASP A 327 -43.71 12.36 -8.85
N GLN A 328 -44.75 11.90 -9.54
CA GLN A 328 -44.87 10.50 -9.97
C GLN A 328 -44.15 10.27 -11.27
N VAL A 329 -43.24 9.30 -11.27
CA VAL A 329 -42.39 8.98 -12.42
C VAL A 329 -42.77 7.63 -13.04
N VAL A 330 -42.96 7.60 -14.34
CA VAL A 330 -43.33 6.38 -15.10
C VAL A 330 -42.08 5.53 -15.32
N ILE A 331 -42.11 4.28 -14.85
CA ILE A 331 -40.98 3.34 -14.92
C ILE A 331 -41.02 2.53 -16.20
N ALA A 332 -42.22 2.12 -16.68
CA ALA A 332 -42.42 1.35 -17.90
C ALA A 332 -43.76 1.68 -18.50
N ASP A 333 -43.84 1.75 -19.86
CA ASP A 333 -45.06 1.80 -20.60
C ASP A 333 -45.40 0.38 -21.11
N SER A 334 -46.52 -0.17 -20.72
CA SER A 334 -46.97 -1.50 -21.18
C SER A 334 -47.44 -1.49 -22.63
N SER A 335 -47.51 -0.31 -23.26
CA SER A 335 -48.03 -0.15 -24.62
C SER A 335 -47.03 -0.40 -25.77
N GLU A 336 -45.70 -0.46 -25.48
CA GLU A 336 -44.69 -0.70 -26.53
C GLU A 336 -44.50 -2.18 -26.88
N ASN A 337 -45.01 -3.13 -26.08
CA ASN A 337 -44.84 -4.58 -26.32
C ASN A 337 -45.90 -5.19 -27.24
N SER A 338 -46.97 -4.45 -27.60
CA SER A 338 -48.04 -4.98 -28.46
C SER A 338 -47.81 -4.78 -29.97
N ALA A 339 -46.89 -3.88 -30.37
CA ALA A 339 -46.64 -3.60 -31.80
C ALA A 339 -45.55 -4.46 -32.43
N ALA A 340 -44.70 -5.13 -31.64
CA ALA A 340 -43.61 -5.96 -32.17
C ALA A 340 -44.02 -7.39 -32.50
N SER A 341 -45.23 -7.86 -32.05
CA SER A 341 -45.68 -9.24 -32.26
C SER A 341 -46.62 -9.43 -33.45
N ALA A 342 -47.03 -8.37 -34.16
CA ALA A 342 -48.03 -8.46 -35.24
C ALA A 342 -47.42 -8.55 -36.65
N ASN A 343 -46.11 -8.52 -36.86
CA ASN A 343 -45.49 -8.50 -38.17
C ASN A 343 -44.62 -9.73 -38.52
N SER A 344 -44.84 -10.87 -37.88
CA SER A 344 -44.12 -12.13 -38.19
C SER A 344 -45.01 -13.24 -38.77
N GLY A 345 -46.08 -12.90 -39.45
CA GLY A 345 -47.01 -13.87 -39.99
C GLY A 345 -47.48 -13.55 -41.42
N ASN A 346 -46.59 -13.52 -42.40
CA ASN A 346 -47.04 -13.82 -43.78
C ASN A 346 -45.86 -13.84 -44.79
N ASN A 347 -45.14 -14.94 -44.85
CA ASN A 347 -44.46 -15.32 -46.10
C ASN A 347 -44.07 -16.81 -46.12
N ARG A 348 -45.04 -17.68 -46.17
CA ARG A 348 -44.87 -19.06 -46.63
C ARG A 348 -45.91 -19.33 -47.73
N ARG A 349 -45.49 -19.18 -49.00
CA ARG A 349 -46.06 -20.00 -50.13
C ARG A 349 -45.15 -19.85 -51.32
N ARG A 350 -44.82 -21.04 -51.80
CA ARG A 350 -44.43 -21.46 -53.16
C ARG A 350 -42.94 -21.57 -53.46
N SER A 351 -42.48 -22.77 -53.47
CA SER A 351 -42.22 -23.46 -54.73
C SER A 351 -41.92 -24.94 -54.45
N GLY A 352 -42.59 -25.78 -55.19
CA GLY A 352 -42.61 -27.19 -55.11
C GLY A 352 -41.48 -27.87 -55.92
N PRO A 353 -41.57 -29.18 -56.16
CA PRO A 353 -40.45 -30.11 -56.31
C PRO A 353 -40.10 -30.40 -57.76
N MET A 354 -38.82 -30.70 -58.03
CA MET A 354 -38.33 -31.55 -59.12
C MET A 354 -36.86 -31.80 -58.81
N GLY A 355 -36.31 -32.99 -58.74
CA GLY A 355 -36.43 -34.14 -59.57
C GLY A 355 -35.05 -34.62 -59.91
N MET A 356 -34.83 -35.88 -59.66
CA MET A 356 -33.68 -36.74 -59.93
C MET A 356 -32.59 -36.85 -58.89
#